data_c08eb8d229f87a73d2e5deab35ab7a72
#
_entry.id   c08eb8d229f87a73d2e5deab35ab7a72
#
_cell.length_a   1.000
_cell.length_b   1.000
_cell.length_c   1.000
_cell.angle_alpha   90.00
_cell.angle_beta   90.00
_cell.angle_gamma   90.00
#
_symmetry.space_group_name_H-M   'P 1'
#
loop_
_entity.id
_entity.type
_entity.pdbx_description
1 polymer ?
#
loop_
_entity_poly.entity_id
_entity_poly.type
_entity_poly.pdbx_seq_one_letter_code
_entity_poly.pdbx_strand_id
1 'polypeptide(L)'
;NLQDHLECHIQIETKEPVSLNKELQPHRILMAGLKWFGFKKGVASVNQCHVGAFLKSEESISHADIQFHFFPLFFDKNWIPQPTTYGYRLGVGPMRPSSRGHVKLRSLNIEDQPLIEPNYMSTQKDWEIMRRAMRLGHKLLSQEAFKKFHYREDTPAIDINDDNALDAFIRKDASSAYHPCGTCKMGHESDSSAVV
;
A
#
# COMPACT_ATOMS: atom_id res chain seq x y z
N ASN A 1 -19.19 -10.31 -4.44
CA ASN A 1 -17.94 -10.26 -5.24
C ASN A 1 -17.03 -9.06 -4.91
N LEU A 2 -17.12 -8.48 -3.71
CA LEU A 2 -16.19 -7.42 -3.31
C LEU A 2 -14.76 -7.94 -3.38
N GLN A 3 -13.90 -7.20 -4.06
CA GLN A 3 -12.47 -7.40 -4.11
C GLN A 3 -11.80 -6.08 -3.76
N ASP A 4 -10.66 -6.15 -3.10
CA ASP A 4 -9.86 -4.96 -2.80
C ASP A 4 -8.39 -5.34 -2.69
N HIS A 5 -7.51 -4.40 -2.96
CA HIS A 5 -6.09 -4.61 -2.71
C HIS A 5 -5.76 -4.33 -1.25
N LEU A 6 -5.15 -5.32 -0.61
CA LEU A 6 -4.57 -5.18 0.73
C LEU A 6 -3.08 -4.90 0.56
N GLU A 7 -2.53 -3.96 1.31
CA GLU A 7 -1.08 -3.71 1.31
C GLU A 7 -0.49 -3.68 2.72
N CYS A 8 0.77 -4.09 2.80
CA CYS A 8 1.64 -3.94 3.94
C CYS A 8 2.80 -3.01 3.61
N HIS A 9 3.51 -2.54 4.63
CA HIS A 9 4.50 -1.50 4.45
C HIS A 9 5.87 -1.89 4.99
N ILE A 10 6.90 -1.51 4.23
CA ILE A 10 8.30 -1.53 4.66
C ILE A 10 8.74 -0.08 4.73
N GLN A 11 9.16 0.38 5.91
CA GLN A 11 9.58 1.76 6.13
C GLN A 11 11.01 1.84 6.63
N ILE A 12 11.78 2.70 6.01
CA ILE A 12 13.17 2.94 6.32
C ILE A 12 13.34 4.38 6.77
N GLU A 13 13.96 4.57 7.93
CA GLU A 13 14.42 5.88 8.39
C GLU A 13 15.78 6.19 7.78
N THR A 14 15.98 7.47 7.40
CA THR A 14 17.26 7.97 6.85
C THR A 14 17.85 9.05 7.76
N LYS A 15 19.17 9.13 7.84
CA LYS A 15 19.84 10.23 8.57
C LYS A 15 19.76 11.55 7.83
N GLU A 16 19.91 11.48 6.51
CA GLU A 16 19.93 12.66 5.65
C GLU A 16 18.51 13.05 5.22
N PRO A 17 18.24 14.36 5.03
CA PRO A 17 16.92 14.86 4.61
C PRO A 17 16.66 14.64 3.12
N VAL A 18 16.76 13.40 2.66
CA VAL A 18 16.60 12.99 1.25
C VAL A 18 15.16 12.82 0.82
N SER A 19 14.24 12.77 1.79
CA SER A 19 12.81 12.56 1.53
C SER A 19 12.03 13.88 1.49
N LEU A 20 10.76 13.80 1.09
CA LEU A 20 9.85 14.96 1.02
C LEU A 20 9.40 15.45 2.41
N ASN A 21 9.73 14.76 3.48
CA ASN A 21 9.34 15.16 4.84
C ASN A 21 9.76 16.59 5.19
N LYS A 22 10.94 17.04 4.74
CA LYS A 22 11.40 18.42 4.93
C LYS A 22 10.47 19.47 4.29
N GLU A 23 9.76 19.10 3.22
CA GLU A 23 8.83 19.99 2.52
C GLU A 23 7.53 20.21 3.31
N LEU A 24 7.28 19.43 4.36
CA LEU A 24 6.13 19.55 5.26
C LEU A 24 6.30 20.62 6.34
N GLN A 25 7.44 21.29 6.40
CA GLN A 25 7.65 22.42 7.31
C GLN A 25 6.78 23.61 6.87
N PRO A 26 6.16 24.37 7.81
CA PRO A 26 5.16 25.41 7.46
C PRO A 26 5.61 26.41 6.41
N HIS A 27 6.85 26.93 6.53
CA HIS A 27 7.39 27.90 5.56
C HIS A 27 7.59 27.27 4.16
N ARG A 28 7.92 25.95 4.08
CA ARG A 28 8.09 25.25 2.81
C ARG A 28 6.75 24.94 2.17
N ILE A 29 5.74 24.60 2.96
CA ILE A 29 4.36 24.42 2.46
C ILE A 29 3.86 25.73 1.84
N LEU A 30 4.07 26.86 2.51
CA LEU A 30 3.73 28.18 1.97
C LEU A 30 4.43 28.44 0.62
N MET A 31 5.74 28.20 0.57
CA MET A 31 6.52 28.39 -0.66
C MET A 31 6.10 27.43 -1.77
N ALA A 32 5.79 26.17 -1.45
CA ALA A 32 5.26 25.21 -2.40
C ALA A 32 3.91 25.65 -2.96
N GLY A 33 3.03 26.20 -2.12
CA GLY A 33 1.75 26.79 -2.52
C GLY A 33 1.93 27.96 -3.46
N LEU A 34 2.75 28.94 -3.10
CA LEU A 34 3.05 30.12 -3.94
C LEU A 34 3.61 29.72 -5.32
N LYS A 35 4.54 28.75 -5.33
CA LYS A 35 5.13 28.21 -6.57
C LYS A 35 4.10 27.48 -7.43
N TRP A 36 3.18 26.75 -6.81
CA TRP A 36 2.09 26.09 -7.51
C TRP A 36 1.10 27.08 -8.09
N PHE A 37 0.65 28.07 -7.31
CA PHE A 37 -0.30 29.09 -7.79
C PHE A 37 0.29 29.91 -8.93
N GLY A 38 1.55 30.36 -8.80
CA GLY A 38 2.19 31.22 -9.80
C GLY A 38 2.64 30.48 -11.06
N PHE A 39 3.17 29.25 -10.92
CA PHE A 39 3.89 28.58 -12.00
C PHE A 39 3.41 27.16 -12.31
N LYS A 40 2.48 26.59 -11.53
CA LYS A 40 2.00 25.18 -11.63
C LYS A 40 3.15 24.17 -11.58
N LYS A 41 4.18 24.45 -10.77
CA LYS A 41 5.41 23.65 -10.64
C LYS A 41 5.77 23.39 -9.17
N GLY A 42 6.70 22.45 -8.98
CA GLY A 42 7.27 22.12 -7.66
C GLY A 42 6.59 20.94 -7.00
N VAL A 43 6.90 20.72 -5.72
CA VAL A 43 6.44 19.54 -4.96
C VAL A 43 4.91 19.44 -4.89
N ALA A 44 4.18 20.53 -4.94
CA ALA A 44 2.72 20.54 -4.95
C ALA A 44 2.10 20.17 -6.32
N SER A 45 2.91 19.93 -7.36
CA SER A 45 2.45 19.52 -8.69
C SER A 45 2.53 18.01 -8.95
N VAL A 46 3.05 17.24 -8.00
CA VAL A 46 3.21 15.77 -8.12
C VAL A 46 2.44 15.06 -7.02
N ASN A 47 2.04 13.83 -7.28
CA ASN A 47 1.48 12.98 -6.23
C ASN A 47 2.61 12.46 -5.32
N GLN A 48 2.23 11.90 -4.19
CA GLN A 48 3.19 11.37 -3.21
C GLN A 48 3.76 9.99 -3.57
N CYS A 49 3.13 9.26 -4.51
CA CYS A 49 3.62 7.99 -5.04
C CYS A 49 4.45 8.26 -6.29
N HIS A 50 5.76 8.51 -6.12
CA HIS A 50 6.62 8.90 -7.24
C HIS A 50 6.98 7.73 -8.15
N VAL A 51 7.03 6.52 -7.62
CA VAL A 51 7.42 5.30 -8.36
C VAL A 51 6.52 4.15 -7.92
N GLY A 52 6.11 3.35 -8.88
CA GLY A 52 5.44 2.08 -8.67
C GLY A 52 6.12 0.98 -9.45
N ALA A 53 5.88 -0.27 -9.05
CA ALA A 53 6.34 -1.43 -9.79
C ALA A 53 5.26 -2.52 -9.79
N PHE A 54 5.23 -3.27 -10.90
CA PHE A 54 4.40 -4.45 -11.06
C PHE A 54 5.30 -5.65 -11.24
N LEU A 55 5.17 -6.62 -10.34
CA LEU A 55 6.07 -7.76 -10.25
C LEU A 55 5.28 -9.07 -10.30
N LYS A 56 5.96 -10.15 -10.67
CA LYS A 56 5.43 -11.50 -10.57
C LYS A 56 5.86 -12.12 -9.25
N SER A 57 4.93 -12.74 -8.53
CA SER A 57 5.25 -13.53 -7.35
C SER A 57 6.04 -14.78 -7.69
N GLU A 58 5.86 -15.29 -8.92
CA GLU A 58 6.54 -16.48 -9.47
C GLU A 58 6.82 -16.26 -10.96
N GLU A 59 7.89 -16.89 -11.46
CA GLU A 59 8.24 -16.82 -12.90
C GLU A 59 7.20 -17.47 -13.81
N SER A 60 6.52 -18.49 -13.29
CA SER A 60 5.54 -19.30 -14.03
C SER A 60 4.25 -18.57 -14.41
N ILE A 61 3.91 -17.48 -13.72
CA ILE A 61 2.66 -16.74 -14.01
C ILE A 61 2.80 -15.84 -15.23
N SER A 62 1.71 -15.70 -15.99
CA SER A 62 1.72 -14.96 -17.25
C SER A 62 1.80 -13.44 -17.09
N HIS A 63 1.33 -12.89 -15.97
CA HIS A 63 1.23 -11.45 -15.71
C HIS A 63 1.60 -11.11 -14.26
N ALA A 64 1.90 -9.86 -14.01
CA ALA A 64 2.21 -9.37 -12.68
C ALA A 64 0.99 -9.52 -11.74
N ASP A 65 1.27 -9.91 -10.50
CA ASP A 65 0.29 -10.11 -9.45
C ASP A 65 0.65 -9.42 -8.12
N ILE A 66 1.79 -8.72 -8.10
CA ILE A 66 2.25 -7.87 -7.00
C ILE A 66 2.38 -6.43 -7.49
N GLN A 67 1.95 -5.49 -6.67
CA GLN A 67 2.15 -4.06 -6.88
C GLN A 67 2.97 -3.46 -5.74
N PHE A 68 3.87 -2.54 -6.10
CA PHE A 68 4.63 -1.71 -5.17
C PHE A 68 4.30 -0.25 -5.35
N HIS A 69 4.12 0.46 -4.23
CA HIS A 69 3.97 1.90 -4.16
C HIS A 69 5.13 2.50 -3.36
N PHE A 70 5.96 3.32 -3.97
CA PHE A 70 7.07 3.96 -3.28
C PHE A 70 6.71 5.39 -2.89
N PHE A 71 6.76 5.65 -1.58
CA PHE A 71 6.54 6.96 -0.98
C PHE A 71 7.85 7.51 -0.44
N PRO A 72 8.41 8.60 -0.98
CA PRO A 72 9.58 9.25 -0.40
C PRO A 72 9.20 10.08 0.83
N LEU A 73 8.52 9.46 1.77
CA LEU A 73 7.99 10.05 3.01
C LEU A 73 8.11 9.06 4.16
N PHE A 74 8.48 9.56 5.33
CA PHE A 74 8.39 8.84 6.60
C PHE A 74 7.08 9.21 7.30
N PHE A 75 6.34 8.20 7.79
CA PHE A 75 5.07 8.35 8.48
C PHE A 75 5.19 7.84 9.91
N ASP A 76 4.40 8.40 10.83
CA ASP A 76 4.23 7.80 12.13
C ASP A 76 3.24 6.62 12.10
N LYS A 77 2.97 6.05 13.28
CA LYS A 77 2.02 4.94 13.45
C LYS A 77 0.57 5.28 13.09
N ASN A 78 0.23 6.56 12.99
CA ASN A 78 -1.11 7.04 12.61
C ASN A 78 -1.17 7.48 11.13
N TRP A 79 -0.19 7.11 10.32
CA TRP A 79 -0.07 7.51 8.92
C TRP A 79 0.07 9.01 8.69
N ILE A 80 0.59 9.73 9.69
CA ILE A 80 0.86 11.15 9.57
C ILE A 80 2.31 11.34 9.13
N PRO A 81 2.55 11.99 7.96
CA PRO A 81 3.90 12.28 7.51
C PRO A 81 4.63 13.18 8.51
N GLN A 82 5.86 12.82 8.87
CA GLN A 82 6.63 13.53 9.91
C GLN A 82 7.52 14.61 9.31
N PRO A 83 7.41 15.90 9.72
CA PRO A 83 8.21 16.98 9.12
C PRO A 83 9.69 17.00 9.55
N THR A 84 10.05 16.27 10.59
CA THR A 84 11.39 16.27 11.20
C THR A 84 12.10 14.91 11.17
N THR A 85 11.38 13.84 10.85
CA THR A 85 11.94 12.51 10.63
C THR A 85 11.94 12.22 9.15
N TYR A 86 13.05 11.76 8.62
CA TYR A 86 13.23 11.53 7.19
C TYR A 86 13.24 10.05 6.88
N GLY A 87 12.73 9.69 5.72
CA GLY A 87 12.71 8.30 5.31
C GLY A 87 11.86 8.06 4.07
N TYR A 88 11.65 6.80 3.77
CA TYR A 88 10.79 6.36 2.68
C TYR A 88 10.05 5.10 3.08
N ARG A 89 8.91 4.90 2.44
CA ARG A 89 8.01 3.78 2.65
C ARG A 89 7.73 3.08 1.32
N LEU A 90 7.70 1.77 1.35
CA LEU A 90 7.27 0.92 0.25
C LEU A 90 6.00 0.18 0.67
N GLY A 91 4.87 0.51 0.04
CA GLY A 91 3.65 -0.30 0.10
C GLY A 91 3.79 -1.49 -0.84
N VAL A 92 3.46 -2.68 -0.36
CA VAL A 92 3.53 -3.92 -1.13
C VAL A 92 2.27 -4.74 -0.94
N GLY A 93 1.72 -5.30 -2.01
CA GLY A 93 0.52 -6.11 -1.89
C GLY A 93 0.14 -6.88 -3.15
N PRO A 94 -0.76 -7.88 -3.01
CA PRO A 94 -1.28 -8.64 -4.12
C PRO A 94 -2.26 -7.79 -4.95
N MET A 95 -2.09 -7.78 -6.28
CA MET A 95 -3.00 -7.13 -7.22
C MET A 95 -4.22 -7.96 -7.60
N ARG A 96 -4.16 -9.27 -7.38
CA ARG A 96 -5.19 -10.21 -7.82
C ARG A 96 -5.58 -11.14 -6.69
N PRO A 97 -6.15 -10.57 -5.59
CA PRO A 97 -6.55 -11.39 -4.45
C PRO A 97 -7.62 -12.40 -4.89
N SER A 98 -7.54 -13.61 -4.35
CA SER A 98 -8.57 -14.63 -4.53
C SER A 98 -9.68 -14.55 -3.49
N SER A 99 -9.45 -13.87 -2.38
CA SER A 99 -10.46 -13.56 -1.37
C SER A 99 -11.62 -12.77 -1.95
N ARG A 100 -12.83 -13.08 -1.51
CA ARG A 100 -14.06 -12.42 -1.94
C ARG A 100 -14.89 -12.00 -0.73
N GLY A 101 -15.29 -10.77 -0.76
CA GLY A 101 -16.17 -10.18 0.22
C GLY A 101 -17.54 -9.80 -0.34
N HIS A 102 -18.28 -9.02 0.43
CA HIS A 102 -19.60 -8.56 0.03
C HIS A 102 -19.96 -7.21 0.64
N VAL A 103 -20.92 -6.55 -0.01
CA VAL A 103 -21.63 -5.39 0.55
C VAL A 103 -23.10 -5.77 0.63
N LYS A 104 -23.73 -5.59 1.78
CA LYS A 104 -25.14 -5.92 2.04
C LYS A 104 -25.82 -4.82 2.82
N LEU A 105 -27.15 -4.76 2.73
CA LEU A 105 -27.94 -3.96 3.65
C LEU A 105 -27.79 -4.51 5.06
N ARG A 106 -27.62 -3.63 6.04
CA ARG A 106 -27.61 -4.00 7.46
C ARG A 106 -29.03 -4.20 7.98
N SER A 107 -29.95 -3.35 7.54
CA SER A 107 -31.36 -3.36 7.87
C SER A 107 -32.19 -2.72 6.77
N LEU A 108 -33.49 -2.56 6.96
CA LEU A 108 -34.39 -1.83 6.07
C LEU A 108 -34.40 -0.32 6.36
N ASN A 109 -33.71 0.14 7.41
CA ASN A 109 -33.60 1.56 7.70
C ASN A 109 -32.54 2.19 6.80
N ILE A 110 -32.96 3.22 6.02
CA ILE A 110 -32.07 3.91 5.06
C ILE A 110 -30.88 4.65 5.72
N GLU A 111 -31.01 5.00 7.02
CA GLU A 111 -29.96 5.68 7.78
C GLU A 111 -28.86 4.72 8.24
N ASP A 112 -29.09 3.43 8.20
CA ASP A 112 -28.09 2.45 8.63
C ASP A 112 -26.99 2.28 7.57
N GLN A 113 -25.75 2.37 8.03
CA GLN A 113 -24.60 2.12 7.15
C GLN A 113 -24.60 0.68 6.65
N PRO A 114 -24.23 0.43 5.39
CA PRO A 114 -24.18 -0.92 4.84
C PRO A 114 -23.17 -1.79 5.60
N LEU A 115 -23.38 -3.09 5.56
CA LEU A 115 -22.41 -4.07 6.01
C LEU A 115 -21.39 -4.26 4.89
N ILE A 116 -20.15 -3.89 5.13
CA ILE A 116 -19.03 -4.02 4.19
C ILE A 116 -18.04 -5.01 4.77
N GLU A 117 -17.92 -6.16 4.15
CA GLU A 117 -17.02 -7.24 4.56
C GLU A 117 -16.09 -7.61 3.40
N PRO A 118 -14.85 -7.09 3.37
CA PRO A 118 -13.89 -7.41 2.33
C PRO A 118 -13.42 -8.86 2.36
N ASN A 119 -13.41 -9.51 3.53
CA ASN A 119 -12.95 -10.89 3.74
C ASN A 119 -11.50 -11.11 3.30
N TYR A 120 -10.63 -10.14 3.63
CA TYR A 120 -9.22 -10.19 3.26
C TYR A 120 -8.52 -11.44 3.74
N MET A 121 -7.52 -11.91 2.96
CA MET A 121 -6.63 -13.01 3.32
C MET A 121 -7.36 -14.31 3.69
N SER A 122 -8.55 -14.53 3.15
CA SER A 122 -9.36 -15.73 3.42
C SER A 122 -8.87 -16.97 2.70
N THR A 123 -7.89 -16.84 1.80
CA THR A 123 -7.32 -17.95 1.04
C THR A 123 -5.81 -18.09 1.28
N GLN A 124 -5.30 -19.32 1.25
CA GLN A 124 -3.88 -19.59 1.38
C GLN A 124 -3.03 -18.89 0.31
N LYS A 125 -3.57 -18.78 -0.91
CA LYS A 125 -2.91 -18.12 -2.03
C LYS A 125 -2.60 -16.65 -1.74
N ASP A 126 -3.52 -15.92 -1.12
CA ASP A 126 -3.33 -14.51 -0.79
C ASP A 126 -2.20 -14.33 0.24
N TRP A 127 -2.11 -15.23 1.22
CA TRP A 127 -1.01 -15.26 2.19
C TRP A 127 0.35 -15.52 1.51
N GLU A 128 0.43 -16.49 0.62
CA GLU A 128 1.65 -16.80 -0.11
C GLU A 128 2.14 -15.62 -0.95
N ILE A 129 1.23 -14.99 -1.70
CA ILE A 129 1.58 -13.81 -2.52
C ILE A 129 2.02 -12.64 -1.62
N MET A 130 1.33 -12.37 -0.51
CA MET A 130 1.68 -11.29 0.41
C MET A 130 3.06 -11.51 1.04
N ARG A 131 3.38 -12.73 1.52
CA ARG A 131 4.71 -13.05 2.05
C ARG A 131 5.81 -12.83 0.99
N ARG A 132 5.56 -13.27 -0.24
CA ARG A 132 6.50 -13.05 -1.36
C ARG A 132 6.66 -11.56 -1.66
N ALA A 133 5.56 -10.80 -1.67
CA ALA A 133 5.60 -9.35 -1.89
C ALA A 133 6.45 -8.65 -0.82
N MET A 134 6.27 -9.00 0.46
CA MET A 134 7.08 -8.47 1.55
C MET A 134 8.57 -8.79 1.40
N ARG A 135 8.91 -10.04 1.08
CA ARG A 135 10.31 -10.46 0.87
C ARG A 135 10.94 -9.77 -0.34
N LEU A 136 10.20 -9.64 -1.44
CA LEU A 136 10.67 -8.91 -2.63
C LEU A 136 10.87 -7.42 -2.32
N GLY A 137 9.97 -6.80 -1.57
CA GLY A 137 10.10 -5.42 -1.13
C GLY A 137 11.33 -5.21 -0.24
N HIS A 138 11.52 -6.06 0.75
CA HIS A 138 12.71 -6.03 1.61
C HIS A 138 14.00 -6.24 0.78
N LYS A 139 14.02 -7.22 -0.12
CA LYS A 139 15.15 -7.45 -1.04
C LYS A 139 15.43 -6.23 -1.91
N LEU A 140 14.40 -5.54 -2.40
CA LEU A 140 14.57 -4.30 -3.19
C LEU A 140 15.23 -3.21 -2.34
N LEU A 141 14.71 -2.93 -1.15
CA LEU A 141 15.22 -1.86 -0.29
C LEU A 141 16.59 -2.19 0.31
N SER A 142 17.01 -3.46 0.30
CA SER A 142 18.36 -3.90 0.72
C SER A 142 19.44 -3.76 -0.35
N GLN A 143 19.07 -3.31 -1.58
CA GLN A 143 20.03 -3.14 -2.67
C GLN A 143 21.04 -2.03 -2.37
N GLU A 144 22.22 -2.15 -2.98
CA GLU A 144 23.37 -1.23 -2.77
C GLU A 144 22.98 0.25 -2.97
N ALA A 145 22.09 0.53 -3.93
CA ALA A 145 21.61 1.88 -4.22
C ALA A 145 20.91 2.55 -3.02
N PHE A 146 20.29 1.76 -2.15
CA PHE A 146 19.59 2.26 -0.95
C PHE A 146 20.48 2.33 0.28
N LYS A 147 21.55 1.51 0.37
CA LYS A 147 22.39 1.38 1.58
C LYS A 147 22.94 2.72 2.11
N LYS A 148 23.33 3.62 1.24
CA LYS A 148 23.85 4.93 1.63
C LYS A 148 22.83 5.81 2.35
N PHE A 149 21.53 5.54 2.15
CA PHE A 149 20.43 6.28 2.77
C PHE A 149 19.87 5.57 4.00
N HIS A 150 20.10 4.25 4.12
CA HIS A 150 19.56 3.43 5.17
C HIS A 150 20.19 3.78 6.52
N TYR A 151 19.38 4.22 7.48
CA TYR A 151 19.78 4.37 8.86
C TYR A 151 19.29 3.20 9.70
N ARG A 152 17.98 2.97 9.69
CA ARG A 152 17.37 1.81 10.32
C ARG A 152 16.06 1.44 9.61
N GLU A 153 15.75 0.17 9.61
CA GLU A 153 14.42 -0.30 9.25
C GLU A 153 13.48 -0.05 10.43
N ASP A 154 12.43 0.72 10.17
CA ASP A 154 11.42 1.06 11.17
C ASP A 154 10.30 0.00 11.19
N THR A 155 9.94 -0.49 9.99
CA THR A 155 8.87 -1.45 9.79
C THR A 155 9.17 -2.34 8.58
N PRO A 156 9.03 -3.67 8.67
CA PRO A 156 8.82 -4.48 9.89
C PRO A 156 10.12 -4.71 10.67
N ALA A 157 10.08 -4.62 11.98
CA ALA A 157 11.21 -4.96 12.84
C ALA A 157 11.17 -6.45 13.24
N ILE A 158 11.14 -7.35 12.24
CA ILE A 158 11.01 -8.81 12.41
C ILE A 158 11.99 -9.54 11.48
N ASP A 159 12.21 -10.85 11.73
CA ASP A 159 12.84 -11.70 10.72
C ASP A 159 11.86 -11.96 9.57
N ILE A 160 12.16 -11.38 8.42
CA ILE A 160 11.33 -11.50 7.21
C ILE A 160 11.28 -12.94 6.65
N ASN A 161 12.20 -13.81 7.06
CA ASN A 161 12.24 -15.21 6.63
C ASN A 161 11.42 -16.15 7.54
N ASP A 162 11.05 -15.72 8.74
CA ASP A 162 10.13 -16.44 9.60
C ASP A 162 8.67 -16.19 9.16
N ASP A 163 8.03 -17.21 8.58
CA ASP A 163 6.63 -17.12 8.13
C ASP A 163 5.66 -16.75 9.26
N ASN A 164 5.88 -17.25 10.49
CA ASN A 164 4.98 -16.99 11.60
C ASN A 164 5.08 -15.51 12.06
N ALA A 165 6.30 -15.00 12.18
CA ALA A 165 6.55 -13.61 12.51
C ALA A 165 6.00 -12.67 11.43
N LEU A 166 6.20 -13.04 10.16
CA LEU A 166 5.68 -12.29 9.01
C LEU A 166 4.16 -12.28 8.96
N ASP A 167 3.51 -13.41 9.18
CA ASP A 167 2.04 -13.50 9.24
C ASP A 167 1.45 -12.69 10.39
N ALA A 168 2.09 -12.72 11.55
CA ALA A 168 1.68 -11.90 12.69
C ALA A 168 1.79 -10.40 12.38
N PHE A 169 2.88 -10.01 11.70
CA PHE A 169 3.06 -8.64 11.22
C PHE A 169 1.99 -8.26 10.20
N ILE A 170 1.75 -9.07 9.16
CA ILE A 170 0.74 -8.83 8.12
C ILE A 170 -0.63 -8.62 8.76
N ARG A 171 -1.03 -9.46 9.72
CA ARG A 171 -2.33 -9.32 10.43
C ARG A 171 -2.47 -7.99 11.16
N LYS A 172 -1.37 -7.41 11.62
CA LYS A 172 -1.35 -6.16 12.38
C LYS A 172 -1.26 -4.92 11.50
N ASP A 173 -0.44 -4.98 10.43
CA ASP A 173 -0.07 -3.82 9.62
C ASP A 173 -0.92 -3.68 8.36
N ALA A 174 -1.39 -4.80 7.80
CA ALA A 174 -2.09 -4.78 6.52
C ALA A 174 -3.35 -3.90 6.57
N SER A 175 -3.49 -3.07 5.55
CA SER A 175 -4.60 -2.15 5.37
C SER A 175 -5.07 -2.11 3.92
N SER A 176 -6.29 -1.61 3.71
CA SER A 176 -6.80 -1.40 2.36
C SER A 176 -5.94 -0.37 1.61
N ALA A 177 -5.60 -0.68 0.37
CA ALA A 177 -5.03 0.30 -0.56
C ALA A 177 -6.11 1.19 -1.21
N TYR A 178 -7.36 1.05 -0.80
CA TYR A 178 -8.54 1.79 -1.30
C TYR A 178 -8.82 1.56 -2.78
N HIS A 179 -8.69 0.32 -3.25
CA HIS A 179 -8.96 -0.10 -4.63
C HIS A 179 -10.17 -1.06 -4.76
N PRO A 180 -11.31 -0.83 -4.04
CA PRO A 180 -12.42 -1.76 -4.03
C PRO A 180 -13.10 -1.87 -5.40
N CYS A 181 -13.48 -3.10 -5.78
CA CYS A 181 -14.22 -3.36 -6.99
C CYS A 181 -15.08 -4.64 -6.86
N GLY A 182 -15.87 -4.94 -7.90
CA GLY A 182 -16.57 -6.22 -8.06
C GLY A 182 -17.97 -6.32 -7.47
N THR A 183 -18.45 -5.31 -6.73
CA THR A 183 -19.80 -5.31 -6.14
C THR A 183 -20.90 -5.02 -7.16
N CYS A 184 -20.57 -4.34 -8.26
CA CYS A 184 -21.46 -4.12 -9.42
C CYS A 184 -20.87 -4.81 -10.65
N LYS A 185 -20.49 -6.09 -10.50
CA LYS A 185 -19.88 -6.87 -11.57
C LYS A 185 -20.85 -6.95 -12.76
N MET A 186 -20.37 -6.54 -13.93
CA MET A 186 -21.04 -6.72 -15.21
C MET A 186 -20.85 -8.15 -15.71
N GLY A 187 -21.86 -8.73 -16.32
CA GLY A 187 -21.77 -10.08 -16.89
C GLY A 187 -23.00 -10.49 -17.67
N HIS A 188 -22.91 -11.67 -18.31
CA HIS A 188 -24.03 -12.27 -19.03
C HIS A 188 -25.13 -12.72 -18.05
N GLU A 189 -26.38 -12.78 -18.49
CA GLU A 189 -27.57 -13.22 -17.70
C GLU A 189 -27.37 -14.59 -17.01
N SER A 190 -26.61 -15.49 -17.64
CA SER A 190 -26.28 -16.81 -17.06
C SER A 190 -25.20 -16.77 -15.95
N ASP A 191 -24.53 -15.65 -15.73
CA ASP A 191 -23.55 -15.51 -14.65
C ASP A 191 -24.27 -15.06 -13.38
N SER A 192 -24.55 -16.01 -12.49
CA SER A 192 -25.21 -15.73 -11.20
C SER A 192 -24.42 -14.77 -10.28
N SER A 193 -23.16 -14.45 -10.60
CA SER A 193 -22.34 -13.47 -9.89
C SER A 193 -22.39 -12.07 -10.49
N ALA A 194 -22.99 -11.89 -11.66
CA ALA A 194 -23.22 -10.58 -12.26
C ALA A 194 -24.33 -9.84 -11.50
N VAL A 195 -24.22 -8.51 -11.49
CA VAL A 195 -25.17 -7.60 -10.82
C VAL A 195 -25.82 -6.68 -11.86
N VAL A 196 -25.11 -6.34 -12.92
CA VAL A 196 -25.54 -5.49 -14.03
C VAL A 196 -25.10 -6.06 -15.37
#